data_b23b5d2f4eb527b1d146a5a5ce5ab17d
#
_entry.id   b23b5d2f4eb527b1d146a5a5ce5ab17d
#
_cell.length_a   1.000
_cell.length_b   1.000
_cell.length_c   1.000
_cell.angle_alpha   90.00
_cell.angle_beta   90.00
_cell.angle_gamma   90.00
#
_symmetry.space_group_name_H-M   'P 1'
#
loop_
_entity.id
_entity.type
_entity.pdbx_description
1 polymer ?
#
loop_
_entity_poly.entity_id
_entity_poly.type
_entity_poly.pdbx_seq_one_letter_code
_entity_poly.pdbx_strand_id
1 'polypeptide(L)'
;TMPSPRRSMASSEQSARSAGDAEPQPTPDDTPVNLQAAFEGAQVQQVLEQLDRELIGLRPVKTRIREIAALLVVDRARKQVGLATTAPSLHMSFTGRPGTGKTTVAARMSQILHRLGYVRKGHVVTATRDDLVGQYIGHTAPKTREMLKKAMGGVLFIDEAYYLYRPENERDYGAEAIEILLQVMESNRDDLVVIFAGYKDRMDIFYQSNPGLSSRVANHIDFPDYSAEELLAIAQLVLAAENYRFSQEATAAFVDYIQRRMQLPFFANARSIRNAIDRARMRQANRLFSRIGSPLTKLDLMTIEAEDITASRVFDGEVEGLDPSRPLT
;
A
#
# COMPACT_ATOMS: atom_id res chain seq x y z
N THR A 1 -7.12 66.33 -52.66
CA THR A 1 -7.24 64.88 -52.35
C THR A 1 -6.60 64.63 -51.02
N MET A 2 -7.43 64.48 -50.01
CA MET A 2 -7.08 64.28 -48.62
C MET A 2 -6.78 62.80 -48.31
N PRO A 3 -5.81 62.46 -47.43
CA PRO A 3 -5.70 61.11 -46.88
C PRO A 3 -6.45 60.97 -45.56
N SER A 4 -7.17 59.84 -45.43
CA SER A 4 -7.89 59.42 -44.22
C SER A 4 -6.98 59.00 -43.07
N PRO A 5 -7.38 59.12 -41.80
CA PRO A 5 -6.56 58.85 -40.64
C PRO A 5 -6.60 57.35 -40.27
N ARG A 6 -5.45 56.78 -39.95
CA ARG A 6 -5.27 55.47 -39.32
C ARG A 6 -5.78 55.50 -37.88
N ARG A 7 -6.77 54.69 -37.58
CA ARG A 7 -7.18 54.35 -36.20
C ARG A 7 -6.15 53.38 -35.59
N SER A 8 -5.60 53.77 -34.46
CA SER A 8 -4.78 52.99 -33.55
C SER A 8 -5.68 51.94 -32.84
N MET A 9 -5.42 50.68 -33.09
CA MET A 9 -5.90 49.57 -32.23
C MET A 9 -4.71 49.15 -31.37
N ALA A 10 -4.63 49.71 -30.20
CA ALA A 10 -3.73 49.22 -29.14
C ALA A 10 -4.36 49.60 -27.80
N SER A 11 -5.15 48.70 -27.20
CA SER A 11 -5.49 48.67 -25.76
C SER A 11 -6.61 47.64 -25.51
N SER A 12 -6.31 46.34 -25.48
CA SER A 12 -7.17 45.36 -24.85
C SER A 12 -6.47 43.98 -24.58
N GLU A 13 -5.17 44.00 -24.33
CA GLU A 13 -4.47 42.77 -23.90
C GLU A 13 -3.68 42.96 -22.59
N GLN A 14 -4.26 43.64 -21.61
CA GLN A 14 -3.68 43.79 -20.27
C GLN A 14 -4.72 43.66 -19.19
N SER A 15 -5.43 42.52 -19.12
CA SER A 15 -6.30 42.22 -17.97
C SER A 15 -6.57 40.75 -17.76
N ALA A 16 -5.55 39.92 -17.90
CA ALA A 16 -5.67 38.47 -17.56
C ALA A 16 -4.34 37.88 -17.06
N ARG A 17 -3.63 38.62 -16.20
CA ARG A 17 -2.49 38.08 -15.44
C ARG A 17 -2.46 38.71 -14.07
N SER A 18 -3.19 38.13 -13.10
CA SER A 18 -2.86 38.12 -11.67
C SER A 18 -3.95 37.40 -10.87
N ALA A 19 -3.96 36.09 -10.93
CA ALA A 19 -4.31 35.27 -9.80
C ALA A 19 -3.02 34.47 -9.50
N GLY A 20 -1.98 35.23 -9.20
CA GLY A 20 -0.72 34.70 -8.69
C GLY A 20 -0.94 34.26 -7.26
N ASP A 21 -0.47 33.07 -6.94
CA ASP A 21 -0.26 32.56 -5.58
C ASP A 21 0.46 33.64 -4.78
N ALA A 22 -0.29 34.41 -3.98
CA ALA A 22 0.30 35.34 -3.03
C ALA A 22 0.99 34.48 -1.97
N GLU A 23 2.32 34.55 -1.92
CA GLU A 23 3.07 33.98 -0.79
C GLU A 23 2.46 34.52 0.51
N PRO A 24 2.13 33.64 1.47
CA PRO A 24 1.55 34.07 2.73
C PRO A 24 2.52 35.03 3.42
N GLN A 25 2.06 36.23 3.75
CA GLN A 25 2.87 37.22 4.48
C GLN A 25 3.21 36.65 5.87
N PRO A 26 4.43 36.88 6.38
CA PRO A 26 4.82 36.41 7.69
C PRO A 26 3.86 37.00 8.76
N THR A 27 3.23 36.11 9.51
CA THR A 27 2.40 36.49 10.66
C THR A 27 3.27 36.76 11.88
N PRO A 28 2.82 37.58 12.88
CA PRO A 28 3.57 37.76 14.11
C PRO A 28 3.90 36.44 14.83
N ASP A 29 5.04 36.40 15.52
CA ASP A 29 5.55 35.18 16.18
C ASP A 29 4.59 34.61 17.26
N ASP A 30 3.75 35.44 17.84
CA ASP A 30 2.73 35.09 18.85
C ASP A 30 1.37 34.70 18.26
N THR A 31 1.27 34.58 16.93
CA THR A 31 0.03 34.18 16.25
C THR A 31 -0.40 32.77 16.70
N PRO A 32 -1.61 32.59 17.26
CA PRO A 32 -2.09 31.29 17.67
C PRO A 32 -2.27 30.33 16.48
N VAL A 33 -1.72 29.13 16.60
CA VAL A 33 -1.90 28.05 15.60
C VAL A 33 -2.73 26.94 16.20
N ASN A 34 -3.87 26.63 15.57
CA ASN A 34 -4.73 25.54 16.00
C ASN A 34 -4.44 24.27 15.18
N LEU A 35 -3.54 23.42 15.69
CA LEU A 35 -3.20 22.14 15.07
C LEU A 35 -4.39 21.16 15.03
N GLN A 36 -5.28 21.21 16.03
CA GLN A 36 -6.47 20.36 16.07
C GLN A 36 -7.42 20.70 14.91
N ALA A 37 -7.67 21.98 14.66
CA ALA A 37 -8.50 22.41 13.53
C ALA A 37 -7.88 22.01 12.19
N ALA A 38 -6.54 22.05 12.05
CA ALA A 38 -5.84 21.62 10.85
C ALA A 38 -5.96 20.09 10.62
N PHE A 39 -5.90 19.32 11.70
CA PHE A 39 -6.04 17.87 11.70
C PHE A 39 -7.49 17.43 11.38
N GLU A 40 -8.47 18.01 12.06
CA GLU A 40 -9.90 17.74 11.87
C GLU A 40 -10.37 18.17 10.46
N GLY A 41 -9.97 19.36 10.02
CA GLY A 41 -10.30 19.87 8.68
C GLY A 41 -9.78 18.99 7.53
N ALA A 42 -8.68 18.29 7.72
CA ALA A 42 -8.16 17.31 6.77
C ALA A 42 -8.82 15.93 6.88
N GLN A 43 -9.66 15.68 7.88
CA GLN A 43 -10.32 14.40 8.14
C GLN A 43 -9.34 13.21 8.23
N VAL A 44 -8.12 13.45 8.65
CA VAL A 44 -7.07 12.41 8.77
C VAL A 44 -7.45 11.38 9.82
N GLN A 45 -8.13 11.81 10.90
CA GLN A 45 -8.62 10.92 11.95
C GLN A 45 -9.45 9.77 11.41
N GLN A 46 -10.36 10.04 10.47
CA GLN A 46 -11.20 9.00 9.86
C GLN A 46 -10.37 7.93 9.13
N VAL A 47 -9.30 8.33 8.44
CA VAL A 47 -8.42 7.38 7.74
C VAL A 47 -7.62 6.54 8.73
N LEU A 48 -7.14 7.14 9.84
CA LEU A 48 -6.43 6.42 10.88
C LEU A 48 -7.34 5.43 11.61
N GLU A 49 -8.59 5.80 11.90
CA GLU A 49 -9.59 4.89 12.47
C GLU A 49 -9.96 3.75 11.52
N GLN A 50 -10.04 4.03 10.22
CA GLN A 50 -10.28 2.99 9.23
C GLN A 50 -9.09 2.03 9.14
N LEU A 51 -7.86 2.55 9.18
CA LEU A 51 -6.65 1.75 9.27
C LEU A 51 -6.68 0.81 10.49
N ASP A 52 -7.11 1.33 11.65
CA ASP A 52 -7.21 0.53 12.88
C ASP A 52 -8.25 -0.59 12.79
N ARG A 53 -9.37 -0.35 12.11
CA ARG A 53 -10.43 -1.35 11.91
C ARG A 53 -10.07 -2.42 10.90
N GLU A 54 -9.37 -2.06 9.84
CA GLU A 54 -9.05 -2.98 8.73
C GLU A 54 -7.82 -3.85 8.99
N LEU A 55 -6.89 -3.36 9.79
CA LEU A 55 -5.65 -4.04 10.11
C LEU A 55 -5.63 -4.48 11.58
N ILE A 56 -5.67 -5.77 11.77
CA ILE A 56 -5.42 -6.35 13.09
C ILE A 56 -3.92 -6.20 13.41
N GLY A 57 -3.59 -5.96 14.67
CA GLY A 57 -2.20 -5.85 15.12
C GLY A 57 -1.41 -4.73 14.46
N LEU A 58 -0.21 -5.04 13.99
CA LEU A 58 0.71 -4.13 13.29
C LEU A 58 0.96 -2.81 14.03
N ARG A 59 1.05 -2.84 15.36
CA ARG A 59 1.23 -1.64 16.20
C ARG A 59 2.42 -0.76 15.76
N PRO A 60 3.62 -1.32 15.46
CA PRO A 60 4.74 -0.50 15.01
C PRO A 60 4.45 0.24 13.71
N VAL A 61 3.77 -0.44 12.75
CA VAL A 61 3.38 0.16 11.47
C VAL A 61 2.39 1.30 11.69
N LYS A 62 1.35 1.07 12.47
CA LYS A 62 0.32 2.08 12.80
C LYS A 62 0.93 3.29 13.52
N THR A 63 1.85 3.07 14.45
CA THR A 63 2.58 4.14 15.13
C THR A 63 3.36 4.97 14.11
N ARG A 64 4.11 4.33 13.21
CA ARG A 64 4.89 5.05 12.19
C ARG A 64 4.01 5.86 11.23
N ILE A 65 2.85 5.33 10.84
CA ILE A 65 1.88 6.06 10.01
C ILE A 65 1.36 7.31 10.74
N ARG A 66 1.05 7.19 12.05
CA ARG A 66 0.60 8.34 12.85
C ARG A 66 1.70 9.40 13.01
N GLU A 67 2.95 8.99 13.20
CA GLU A 67 4.09 9.91 13.26
C GLU A 67 4.25 10.69 11.95
N ILE A 68 4.18 10.02 10.81
CA ILE A 68 4.24 10.67 9.50
C ILE A 68 3.05 11.62 9.33
N ALA A 69 1.83 11.20 9.65
CA ALA A 69 0.66 12.06 9.58
C ALA A 69 0.79 13.31 10.46
N ALA A 70 1.30 13.17 11.69
CA ALA A 70 1.55 14.29 12.60
C ALA A 70 2.57 15.28 12.02
N LEU A 71 3.70 14.78 11.47
CA LEU A 71 4.70 15.61 10.81
C LEU A 71 4.07 16.43 9.67
N LEU A 72 3.24 15.80 8.84
CA LEU A 72 2.61 16.44 7.70
C LEU A 72 1.55 17.48 8.10
N VAL A 73 0.81 17.23 9.19
CA VAL A 73 -0.13 18.23 9.76
C VAL A 73 0.63 19.45 10.27
N VAL A 74 1.73 19.25 10.98
CA VAL A 74 2.58 20.35 11.48
C VAL A 74 3.20 21.12 10.32
N ASP A 75 3.73 20.44 9.31
CA ASP A 75 4.31 21.10 8.12
C ASP A 75 3.26 21.94 7.39
N ARG A 76 2.05 21.43 7.23
CA ARG A 76 0.93 22.19 6.65
C ARG A 76 0.57 23.42 7.49
N ALA A 77 0.51 23.31 8.81
CA ALA A 77 0.25 24.42 9.70
C ALA A 77 1.35 25.49 9.63
N ARG A 78 2.62 25.07 9.54
CA ARG A 78 3.76 25.98 9.33
C ARG A 78 3.64 26.78 8.05
N LYS A 79 3.26 26.13 6.95
CA LYS A 79 3.01 26.79 5.66
C LYS A 79 1.90 27.84 5.75
N GLN A 80 0.83 27.54 6.48
CA GLN A 80 -0.32 28.44 6.65
C GLN A 80 0.05 29.75 7.36
N VAL A 81 1.05 29.75 8.24
CA VAL A 81 1.54 30.95 8.95
C VAL A 81 2.78 31.56 8.28
N GLY A 82 3.05 31.21 7.05
CA GLY A 82 4.14 31.80 6.26
C GLY A 82 5.55 31.34 6.64
N LEU A 83 5.68 30.28 7.45
CA LEU A 83 6.99 29.71 7.76
C LEU A 83 7.51 28.91 6.56
N ALA A 84 8.76 29.16 6.18
CA ALA A 84 9.43 28.37 5.15
C ALA A 84 9.54 26.92 5.59
N THR A 85 9.13 26.00 4.73
CA THR A 85 9.27 24.57 4.93
C THR A 85 9.88 23.93 3.71
N THR A 86 10.87 23.07 3.92
CA THR A 86 11.30 22.16 2.86
C THR A 86 10.33 20.99 2.83
N ALA A 87 9.73 20.72 1.68
CA ALA A 87 8.84 19.59 1.54
C ALA A 87 9.57 18.29 1.97
N PRO A 88 9.03 17.53 2.94
CA PRO A 88 9.68 16.31 3.38
C PRO A 88 9.71 15.27 2.24
N SER A 89 10.74 14.44 2.20
CA SER A 89 10.74 13.29 1.30
C SER A 89 9.69 12.30 1.79
N LEU A 90 8.70 12.01 0.94
CA LEU A 90 7.58 11.14 1.25
C LEU A 90 7.70 9.74 0.64
N HIS A 91 8.78 9.50 -0.10
CA HIS A 91 9.05 8.15 -0.62
C HIS A 91 9.33 7.19 0.53
N MET A 92 8.83 5.96 0.41
CA MET A 92 8.81 4.97 1.50
C MET A 92 9.33 3.62 1.04
N SER A 93 9.82 2.86 2.01
CA SER A 93 10.14 1.44 1.88
C SER A 93 9.27 0.64 2.83
N PHE A 94 8.54 -0.33 2.31
CA PHE A 94 7.70 -1.26 3.08
C PHE A 94 8.32 -2.65 3.01
N THR A 95 8.92 -3.08 4.12
CA THR A 95 9.62 -4.37 4.19
C THR A 95 8.84 -5.36 5.05
N GLY A 96 8.82 -6.62 4.63
CA GLY A 96 8.14 -7.69 5.35
C GLY A 96 7.66 -8.80 4.43
N ARG A 97 7.27 -9.92 5.03
CA ARG A 97 6.78 -11.11 4.32
C ARG A 97 5.45 -10.86 3.60
N PRO A 98 5.07 -11.70 2.63
CA PRO A 98 3.77 -11.58 1.96
C PRO A 98 2.60 -11.69 2.94
N GLY A 99 1.51 -11.00 2.65
CA GLY A 99 0.28 -11.06 3.45
C GLY A 99 0.35 -10.31 4.77
N THR A 100 1.33 -9.44 5.00
CA THR A 100 1.46 -8.60 6.20
C THR A 100 0.73 -7.24 6.11
N GLY A 101 0.00 -6.97 5.02
CA GLY A 101 -0.83 -5.77 4.89
C GLY A 101 -0.17 -4.58 4.19
N LYS A 102 0.99 -4.71 3.57
CA LYS A 102 1.73 -3.62 2.90
C LYS A 102 0.87 -2.83 1.91
N THR A 103 0.16 -3.50 1.01
CA THR A 103 -0.70 -2.85 0.00
C THR A 103 -1.87 -2.11 0.63
N THR A 104 -2.46 -2.65 1.70
CA THR A 104 -3.56 -2.00 2.43
C THR A 104 -3.07 -0.71 3.09
N VAL A 105 -1.90 -0.75 3.73
CA VAL A 105 -1.28 0.44 4.34
C VAL A 105 -0.93 1.48 3.28
N ALA A 106 -0.40 1.06 2.12
CA ALA A 106 -0.11 1.98 1.01
C ALA A 106 -1.37 2.74 0.54
N ALA A 107 -2.51 2.05 0.44
CA ALA A 107 -3.78 2.67 0.08
C ALA A 107 -4.23 3.70 1.15
N ARG A 108 -4.09 3.40 2.44
CA ARG A 108 -4.44 4.34 3.52
C ARG A 108 -3.48 5.52 3.58
N MET A 109 -2.19 5.28 3.38
CA MET A 109 -1.19 6.35 3.31
C MET A 109 -1.48 7.30 2.14
N SER A 110 -1.84 6.78 0.98
CA SER A 110 -2.23 7.60 -0.17
C SER A 110 -3.42 8.51 0.13
N GLN A 111 -4.41 8.03 0.89
CA GLN A 111 -5.55 8.84 1.33
C GLN A 111 -5.13 9.94 2.31
N ILE A 112 -4.24 9.64 3.27
CA ILE A 112 -3.70 10.63 4.21
C ILE A 112 -2.96 11.73 3.45
N LEU A 113 -2.07 11.35 2.54
CA LEU A 113 -1.30 12.28 1.71
C LEU A 113 -2.20 13.19 0.87
N HIS A 114 -3.26 12.62 0.29
CA HIS A 114 -4.24 13.39 -0.48
C HIS A 114 -5.02 14.37 0.39
N ARG A 115 -5.53 13.94 1.52
CA ARG A 115 -6.31 14.79 2.45
C ARG A 115 -5.48 15.94 3.02
N LEU A 116 -4.17 15.72 3.18
CA LEU A 116 -3.23 16.75 3.62
C LEU A 116 -2.69 17.62 2.47
N GLY A 117 -3.04 17.32 1.22
CA GLY A 117 -2.67 18.12 0.05
C GLY A 117 -1.25 17.85 -0.50
N TYR A 118 -0.63 16.72 -0.13
CA TYR A 118 0.69 16.32 -0.63
C TYR A 118 0.63 15.57 -1.97
N VAL A 119 -0.51 15.00 -2.32
CA VAL A 119 -0.79 14.44 -3.65
C VAL A 119 -2.20 14.83 -4.09
N ARG A 120 -2.40 15.04 -5.39
CA ARG A 120 -3.66 15.60 -5.91
C ARG A 120 -4.84 14.61 -5.91
N LYS A 121 -4.61 13.30 -6.06
CA LYS A 121 -5.66 12.33 -6.35
C LYS A 121 -5.83 11.24 -5.29
N GLY A 122 -4.87 10.92 -4.49
CA GLY A 122 -4.99 9.88 -3.45
C GLY A 122 -5.25 8.46 -3.95
N HIS A 123 -4.90 8.13 -5.20
CA HIS A 123 -4.96 6.80 -5.77
C HIS A 123 -3.61 6.08 -5.65
N VAL A 124 -3.65 4.77 -5.76
CA VAL A 124 -2.46 3.92 -5.78
C VAL A 124 -2.41 3.15 -7.09
N VAL A 125 -1.27 3.22 -7.76
CA VAL A 125 -0.94 2.37 -8.91
C VAL A 125 0.05 1.32 -8.44
N THR A 126 -0.32 0.05 -8.54
CA THR A 126 0.57 -1.06 -8.21
C THR A 126 1.33 -1.49 -9.45
N ALA A 127 2.62 -1.68 -9.30
CA ALA A 127 3.51 -2.14 -10.34
C ALA A 127 4.45 -3.24 -9.81
N THR A 128 4.84 -4.11 -10.71
CA THR A 128 5.91 -5.10 -10.51
C THR A 128 7.04 -4.79 -11.50
N ARG A 129 8.13 -5.56 -11.43
CA ARG A 129 9.20 -5.45 -12.45
C ARG A 129 8.65 -5.51 -13.87
N ASP A 130 7.73 -6.43 -14.14
CA ASP A 130 7.22 -6.67 -15.50
C ASP A 130 6.41 -5.49 -16.06
N ASP A 131 5.88 -4.64 -15.19
CA ASP A 131 5.19 -3.40 -15.57
C ASP A 131 6.15 -2.26 -15.89
N LEU A 132 7.37 -2.31 -15.38
CA LEU A 132 8.38 -1.25 -15.48
C LEU A 132 9.47 -1.56 -16.50
N VAL A 133 9.91 -2.81 -16.59
CA VAL A 133 11.06 -3.22 -17.38
C VAL A 133 10.62 -3.88 -18.68
N GLY A 134 11.22 -3.45 -19.79
CA GLY A 134 10.99 -4.02 -21.11
C GLY A 134 11.79 -5.31 -21.34
N GLN A 135 11.35 -6.11 -22.29
CA GLN A 135 12.03 -7.34 -22.72
C GLN A 135 13.12 -7.08 -23.77
N TYR A 136 13.07 -5.94 -24.44
CA TYR A 136 13.98 -5.57 -25.53
C TYR A 136 14.56 -4.18 -25.30
N ILE A 137 15.68 -3.90 -25.98
CA ILE A 137 16.33 -2.58 -25.98
C ILE A 137 15.31 -1.50 -26.35
N GLY A 138 15.28 -0.40 -25.57
CA GLY A 138 14.40 0.75 -25.81
C GLY A 138 12.96 0.59 -25.33
N HIS A 139 12.56 -0.58 -24.76
CA HIS A 139 11.21 -0.80 -24.26
C HIS A 139 11.02 -0.40 -22.79
N THR A 140 12.10 -0.34 -22.00
CA THR A 140 12.03 -0.01 -20.56
C THR A 140 11.58 1.42 -20.32
N ALA A 141 12.21 2.40 -20.95
CA ALA A 141 11.91 3.81 -20.72
C ALA A 141 10.42 4.17 -21.00
N PRO A 142 9.82 3.77 -22.14
CA PRO A 142 8.39 4.00 -22.37
C PRO A 142 7.49 3.35 -21.32
N LYS A 143 7.78 2.09 -20.96
CA LYS A 143 7.02 1.34 -19.95
C LYS A 143 7.05 2.02 -18.58
N THR A 144 8.25 2.32 -18.10
CA THR A 144 8.44 2.98 -16.81
C THR A 144 7.73 4.33 -16.77
N ARG A 145 7.88 5.15 -17.84
CA ARG A 145 7.22 6.46 -17.93
C ARG A 145 5.69 6.35 -18.01
N GLU A 146 5.15 5.33 -18.66
CA GLU A 146 3.70 5.08 -18.69
C GLU A 146 3.15 4.79 -17.28
N MET A 147 3.84 3.94 -16.51
CA MET A 147 3.43 3.62 -15.14
C MET A 147 3.55 4.86 -14.22
N LEU A 148 4.63 5.63 -14.36
CA LEU A 148 4.78 6.88 -13.64
C LEU A 148 3.66 7.89 -13.99
N LYS A 149 3.31 8.01 -15.27
CA LYS A 149 2.20 8.87 -15.73
C LYS A 149 0.86 8.45 -15.11
N LYS A 150 0.58 7.15 -15.01
CA LYS A 150 -0.62 6.62 -14.36
C LYS A 150 -0.65 6.96 -12.86
N ALA A 151 0.51 6.94 -12.20
CA ALA A 151 0.64 7.20 -10.77
C ALA A 151 0.70 8.69 -10.40
N MET A 152 0.93 9.58 -11.37
CA MET A 152 1.01 11.02 -11.11
C MET A 152 -0.24 11.56 -10.40
N GLY A 153 -0.02 12.35 -9.37
CA GLY A 153 -1.06 12.83 -8.47
C GLY A 153 -1.39 11.89 -7.33
N GLY A 154 -0.69 10.75 -7.22
CA GLY A 154 -0.94 9.72 -6.22
C GLY A 154 0.32 8.97 -5.80
N VAL A 155 0.17 7.67 -5.62
CA VAL A 155 1.23 6.77 -5.14
C VAL A 155 1.52 5.69 -6.17
N LEU A 156 2.80 5.48 -6.49
CA LEU A 156 3.29 4.31 -7.19
C LEU A 156 3.79 3.30 -6.16
N PHE A 157 3.11 2.17 -6.06
CA PHE A 157 3.50 1.05 -5.19
C PHE A 157 4.19 -0.02 -6.03
N ILE A 158 5.49 -0.20 -5.82
CA ILE A 158 6.29 -1.19 -6.55
C ILE A 158 6.47 -2.41 -5.64
N ASP A 159 5.78 -3.49 -5.98
CA ASP A 159 5.89 -4.74 -5.22
C ASP A 159 7.10 -5.56 -5.69
N GLU A 160 7.75 -6.23 -4.73
CA GLU A 160 8.99 -6.98 -4.96
C GLU A 160 10.05 -6.16 -5.70
N ALA A 161 10.23 -4.90 -5.30
CA ALA A 161 11.06 -3.91 -5.97
C ALA A 161 12.53 -4.34 -6.17
N TYR A 162 13.03 -5.24 -5.32
CA TYR A 162 14.39 -5.80 -5.46
C TYR A 162 14.60 -6.55 -6.78
N TYR A 163 13.56 -7.00 -7.46
CA TYR A 163 13.69 -7.59 -8.79
C TYR A 163 14.09 -6.57 -9.87
N LEU A 164 14.01 -5.27 -9.59
CA LEU A 164 14.56 -4.24 -10.50
C LEU A 164 16.10 -4.27 -10.57
N TYR A 165 16.76 -4.92 -9.61
CA TYR A 165 18.20 -5.07 -9.58
C TYR A 165 18.58 -6.55 -9.73
N ARG A 166 19.26 -6.91 -10.82
CA ARG A 166 19.72 -8.26 -11.14
C ARG A 166 21.19 -8.21 -11.58
N PRO A 167 22.13 -8.21 -10.63
CA PRO A 167 23.56 -8.07 -10.92
C PRO A 167 24.13 -9.23 -11.73
N GLU A 168 23.48 -10.39 -11.66
CA GLU A 168 23.87 -11.60 -12.43
C GLU A 168 23.57 -11.51 -13.91
N ASN A 169 22.81 -10.53 -14.36
CA ASN A 169 22.43 -10.35 -15.76
C ASN A 169 22.97 -9.02 -16.32
N GLU A 170 24.11 -9.07 -17.02
CA GLU A 170 24.73 -7.89 -17.64
C GLU A 170 23.83 -7.20 -18.68
N ARG A 171 22.82 -7.89 -19.21
CA ARG A 171 21.85 -7.35 -20.17
C ARG A 171 20.53 -6.97 -19.51
N ASP A 172 20.53 -6.75 -18.20
CA ASP A 172 19.34 -6.37 -17.48
C ASP A 172 18.99 -4.89 -17.67
N TYR A 173 17.75 -4.62 -18.05
CA TYR A 173 17.24 -3.26 -18.25
C TYR A 173 16.63 -2.65 -16.98
N GLY A 174 16.72 -3.29 -15.85
CA GLY A 174 16.21 -2.78 -14.58
C GLY A 174 16.92 -1.52 -14.11
N ALA A 175 18.21 -1.39 -14.38
CA ALA A 175 18.98 -0.20 -14.07
C ALA A 175 18.41 1.06 -14.76
N GLU A 176 17.99 0.95 -16.02
CA GLU A 176 17.34 2.05 -16.76
C GLU A 176 16.02 2.46 -16.09
N ALA A 177 15.22 1.50 -15.62
CA ALA A 177 13.99 1.80 -14.87
C ALA A 177 14.30 2.53 -13.57
N ILE A 178 15.33 2.11 -12.82
CA ILE A 178 15.76 2.76 -11.57
C ILE A 178 16.21 4.20 -11.82
N GLU A 179 16.98 4.46 -12.86
CA GLU A 179 17.42 5.82 -13.21
C GLU A 179 16.24 6.74 -13.52
N ILE A 180 15.25 6.26 -14.27
CA ILE A 180 14.03 7.02 -14.58
C ILE A 180 13.22 7.28 -13.31
N LEU A 181 13.07 6.27 -12.43
CA LEU A 181 12.42 6.43 -11.14
C LEU A 181 13.11 7.52 -10.30
N LEU A 182 14.44 7.46 -10.18
CA LEU A 182 15.23 8.45 -9.43
C LEU A 182 15.02 9.87 -9.95
N GLN A 183 15.03 10.04 -11.27
CA GLN A 183 14.81 11.34 -11.90
C GLN A 183 13.41 11.90 -11.57
N VAL A 184 12.38 11.07 -11.71
CA VAL A 184 10.99 11.50 -11.49
C VAL A 184 10.71 11.72 -10.00
N MET A 185 11.27 10.89 -9.10
CA MET A 185 11.17 11.08 -7.65
C MET A 185 11.75 12.43 -7.20
N GLU A 186 12.78 12.93 -7.85
CA GLU A 186 13.36 14.25 -7.57
C GLU A 186 12.53 15.38 -8.16
N SER A 187 12.18 15.28 -9.45
CA SER A 187 11.52 16.36 -10.18
C SER A 187 10.03 16.51 -9.87
N ASN A 188 9.37 15.46 -9.38
CA ASN A 188 7.92 15.41 -9.13
C ASN A 188 7.58 15.05 -7.68
N ARG A 189 8.48 15.32 -6.73
CA ARG A 189 8.29 14.99 -5.31
C ARG A 189 7.03 15.61 -4.68
N ASP A 190 6.51 16.69 -5.27
CA ASP A 190 5.33 17.40 -4.79
C ASP A 190 4.01 16.82 -5.33
N ASP A 191 4.08 15.82 -6.21
CA ASP A 191 2.88 15.24 -6.85
C ASP A 191 2.91 13.71 -6.99
N LEU A 192 4.03 13.08 -6.65
CA LEU A 192 4.19 11.63 -6.72
C LEU A 192 4.94 11.11 -5.50
N VAL A 193 4.37 10.08 -4.88
CA VAL A 193 5.06 9.29 -3.86
C VAL A 193 5.31 7.89 -4.38
N VAL A 194 6.54 7.40 -4.23
CA VAL A 194 6.91 6.03 -4.59
C VAL A 194 7.10 5.22 -3.30
N ILE A 195 6.46 4.06 -3.25
CA ILE A 195 6.59 3.07 -2.17
C ILE A 195 7.22 1.82 -2.76
N PHE A 196 8.42 1.49 -2.31
CA PHE A 196 9.10 0.24 -2.66
C PHE A 196 8.77 -0.82 -1.62
N ALA A 197 8.25 -1.97 -2.05
CA ALA A 197 7.87 -3.05 -1.16
C ALA A 197 8.63 -4.34 -1.48
N GLY A 198 8.90 -5.15 -0.46
CA GLY A 198 9.55 -6.45 -0.64
C GLY A 198 10.00 -7.09 0.66
N TYR A 199 10.72 -8.21 0.54
CA TYR A 199 11.37 -8.87 1.66
C TYR A 199 12.53 -8.02 2.19
N LYS A 200 12.65 -7.93 3.51
CA LYS A 200 13.65 -7.07 4.18
C LYS A 200 15.06 -7.32 3.66
N ASP A 201 15.54 -8.55 3.76
CA ASP A 201 16.91 -8.90 3.39
C ASP A 201 17.25 -8.56 1.93
N ARG A 202 16.29 -8.78 1.02
CA ARG A 202 16.44 -8.45 -0.40
C ARG A 202 16.38 -6.96 -0.66
N MET A 203 15.53 -6.24 0.06
CA MET A 203 15.44 -4.78 -0.03
C MET A 203 16.69 -4.10 0.52
N ASP A 204 17.31 -4.64 1.56
CA ASP A 204 18.59 -4.13 2.09
C ASP A 204 19.69 -4.22 1.03
N ILE A 205 19.82 -5.35 0.34
CA ILE A 205 20.75 -5.52 -0.80
C ILE A 205 20.42 -4.54 -1.93
N PHE A 206 19.14 -4.39 -2.26
CA PHE A 206 18.66 -3.48 -3.31
C PHE A 206 19.07 -2.04 -3.04
N TYR A 207 18.92 -1.56 -1.80
CA TYR A 207 19.33 -0.20 -1.41
C TYR A 207 20.83 -0.02 -1.33
N GLN A 208 21.59 -1.03 -0.86
CA GLN A 208 23.05 -1.01 -0.86
C GLN A 208 23.61 -0.88 -2.27
N SER A 209 22.99 -1.53 -3.24
CA SER A 209 23.39 -1.51 -4.64
C SER A 209 22.98 -0.22 -5.38
N ASN A 210 22.06 0.55 -4.80
CA ASN A 210 21.51 1.76 -5.40
C ASN A 210 21.49 2.93 -4.41
N PRO A 211 22.65 3.56 -4.11
CA PRO A 211 22.76 4.65 -3.13
C PRO A 211 21.85 5.84 -3.43
N GLY A 212 21.56 6.09 -4.71
CA GLY A 212 20.62 7.13 -5.13
C GLY A 212 19.19 6.90 -4.64
N LEU A 213 18.72 5.64 -4.60
CA LEU A 213 17.43 5.28 -3.99
C LEU A 213 17.47 5.42 -2.48
N SER A 214 18.52 4.90 -1.84
CA SER A 214 18.69 4.97 -0.39
C SER A 214 18.63 6.41 0.14
N SER A 215 19.20 7.37 -0.59
CA SER A 215 19.19 8.80 -0.19
C SER A 215 17.82 9.48 -0.35
N ARG A 216 16.94 8.97 -1.21
CA ARG A 216 15.62 9.56 -1.49
C ARG A 216 14.48 8.91 -0.73
N VAL A 217 14.66 7.67 -0.29
CA VAL A 217 13.67 6.93 0.49
C VAL A 217 13.91 7.19 1.98
N ALA A 218 13.21 8.17 2.53
CA ALA A 218 13.42 8.61 3.91
C ALA A 218 12.66 7.78 4.95
N ASN A 219 11.57 7.12 4.55
CA ASN A 219 10.67 6.43 5.47
C ASN A 219 10.73 4.92 5.25
N HIS A 220 11.35 4.21 6.20
CA HIS A 220 11.38 2.75 6.22
C HIS A 220 10.38 2.23 7.24
N ILE A 221 9.48 1.35 6.80
CA ILE A 221 8.43 0.75 7.63
C ILE A 221 8.53 -0.76 7.53
N ASP A 222 8.88 -1.40 8.63
CA ASP A 222 8.94 -2.84 8.73
C ASP A 222 7.57 -3.41 9.15
N PHE A 223 7.12 -4.40 8.40
CA PHE A 223 5.88 -5.13 8.64
C PHE A 223 6.21 -6.48 9.26
N PRO A 224 6.03 -6.64 10.57
CA PRO A 224 6.28 -7.91 11.25
C PRO A 224 5.27 -8.97 10.81
N ASP A 225 5.63 -10.24 11.01
CA ASP A 225 4.68 -11.33 10.91
C ASP A 225 3.62 -11.22 12.02
N TYR A 226 2.43 -11.69 11.72
CA TYR A 226 1.33 -11.74 12.69
C TYR A 226 1.53 -12.87 13.70
N SER A 227 1.09 -12.64 14.94
CA SER A 227 0.96 -13.70 15.94
C SER A 227 -0.19 -14.65 15.61
N ALA A 228 -0.24 -15.82 16.26
CA ALA A 228 -1.34 -16.77 16.07
C ALA A 228 -2.70 -16.17 16.47
N GLU A 229 -2.73 -15.36 17.53
CA GLU A 229 -3.92 -14.66 18.00
C GLU A 229 -4.38 -13.60 16.99
N GLU A 230 -3.45 -12.84 16.42
CA GLU A 230 -3.74 -11.85 15.38
C GLU A 230 -4.26 -12.53 14.10
N LEU A 231 -3.70 -13.67 13.72
CA LEU A 231 -4.16 -14.45 12.56
C LEU A 231 -5.57 -15.02 12.77
N LEU A 232 -5.90 -15.45 13.99
CA LEU A 232 -7.26 -15.86 14.34
C LEU A 232 -8.24 -14.70 14.24
N ALA A 233 -7.87 -13.53 14.77
CA ALA A 233 -8.69 -12.32 14.67
C ALA A 233 -8.90 -11.89 13.21
N ILE A 234 -7.87 -12.01 12.36
CA ILE A 234 -8.00 -11.78 10.91
C ILE A 234 -8.99 -12.77 10.29
N ALA A 235 -8.91 -14.05 10.65
CA ALA A 235 -9.83 -15.06 10.15
C ALA A 235 -11.29 -14.73 10.51
N GLN A 236 -11.53 -14.35 11.75
CA GLN A 236 -12.86 -13.95 12.22
C GLN A 236 -13.39 -12.71 11.50
N LEU A 237 -12.52 -11.72 11.25
CA LEU A 237 -12.88 -10.52 10.47
C LEU A 237 -13.28 -10.87 9.03
N VAL A 238 -12.51 -11.75 8.38
CA VAL A 238 -12.77 -12.20 7.00
C VAL A 238 -14.10 -12.97 6.93
N LEU A 239 -14.34 -13.87 7.87
CA LEU A 239 -15.58 -14.62 7.93
C LEU A 239 -16.79 -13.72 8.16
N ALA A 240 -16.70 -12.79 9.11
CA ALA A 240 -17.78 -11.87 9.44
C ALA A 240 -18.18 -10.98 8.25
N ALA A 241 -17.20 -10.55 7.46
CA ALA A 241 -17.43 -9.72 6.26
C ALA A 241 -18.31 -10.45 5.21
N GLU A 242 -18.28 -11.78 5.19
CA GLU A 242 -19.06 -12.61 4.27
C GLU A 242 -20.21 -13.36 4.97
N ASN A 243 -20.56 -12.99 6.20
CA ASN A 243 -21.59 -13.61 7.02
C ASN A 243 -21.31 -15.10 7.35
N TYR A 244 -20.05 -15.49 7.40
CA TYR A 244 -19.64 -16.78 7.93
C TYR A 244 -19.21 -16.66 9.39
N ARG A 245 -19.17 -17.81 10.07
CA ARG A 245 -18.63 -17.95 11.42
C ARG A 245 -18.08 -19.36 11.65
N PHE A 246 -17.16 -19.49 12.57
CA PHE A 246 -16.76 -20.79 13.11
C PHE A 246 -17.74 -21.25 14.19
N SER A 247 -17.97 -22.57 14.30
CA SER A 247 -18.47 -23.16 15.55
C SER A 247 -17.41 -23.04 16.65
N GLN A 248 -17.75 -23.35 17.89
CA GLN A 248 -16.78 -23.32 18.98
C GLN A 248 -15.65 -24.32 18.75
N GLU A 249 -15.99 -25.54 18.33
CA GLU A 249 -15.05 -26.61 17.99
C GLU A 249 -14.18 -26.23 16.77
N ALA A 250 -14.78 -25.59 15.76
CA ALA A 250 -14.06 -25.10 14.60
C ALA A 250 -13.06 -24.01 14.97
N THR A 251 -13.38 -23.13 15.92
CA THR A 251 -12.44 -22.12 16.41
C THR A 251 -11.21 -22.78 17.03
N ALA A 252 -11.39 -23.79 17.87
CA ALA A 252 -10.29 -24.53 18.47
C ALA A 252 -9.44 -25.28 17.41
N ALA A 253 -10.10 -25.93 16.44
CA ALA A 253 -9.42 -26.59 15.33
C ALA A 253 -8.63 -25.58 14.46
N PHE A 254 -9.14 -24.37 14.26
CA PHE A 254 -8.47 -23.35 13.48
C PHE A 254 -7.24 -22.75 14.18
N VAL A 255 -7.27 -22.66 15.52
CA VAL A 255 -6.08 -22.29 16.32
C VAL A 255 -4.97 -23.33 16.12
N ASP A 256 -5.27 -24.63 16.21
CA ASP A 256 -4.29 -25.70 15.96
C ASP A 256 -3.79 -25.65 14.49
N TYR A 257 -4.72 -25.45 13.54
CA TYR A 257 -4.35 -25.23 12.13
C TYR A 257 -3.33 -24.08 11.96
N ILE A 258 -3.58 -22.91 12.57
CA ILE A 258 -2.68 -21.75 12.48
C ILE A 258 -1.29 -22.12 13.01
N GLN A 259 -1.21 -22.72 14.20
CA GLN A 259 0.05 -23.09 14.84
C GLN A 259 0.88 -24.04 13.97
N ARG A 260 0.24 -25.06 13.38
CA ARG A 260 0.90 -26.00 12.45
C ARG A 260 1.30 -25.31 11.15
N ARG A 261 0.42 -24.51 10.55
CA ARG A 261 0.66 -23.83 9.28
C ARG A 261 1.81 -22.83 9.35
N MET A 262 1.98 -22.18 10.48
CA MET A 262 3.11 -21.25 10.72
C MET A 262 4.47 -21.95 10.70
N GLN A 263 4.53 -23.24 11.00
CA GLN A 263 5.77 -24.05 10.98
C GLN A 263 6.08 -24.63 9.60
N LEU A 264 5.12 -24.62 8.70
CA LEU A 264 5.30 -25.18 7.35
C LEU A 264 5.87 -24.15 6.38
N PRO A 265 6.57 -24.57 5.32
CA PRO A 265 7.13 -23.68 4.30
C PRO A 265 6.03 -22.85 3.61
N PHE A 266 6.47 -21.75 3.00
CA PHE A 266 5.62 -20.84 2.23
C PHE A 266 4.45 -20.24 3.02
N PHE A 267 4.59 -20.11 4.33
CA PHE A 267 3.63 -19.38 5.13
C PHE A 267 3.64 -17.89 4.75
N ALA A 268 2.49 -17.34 4.41
CA ALA A 268 2.31 -15.99 3.90
C ALA A 268 1.26 -15.20 4.71
N ASN A 269 1.34 -15.29 6.03
CA ASN A 269 0.52 -14.50 6.97
C ASN A 269 -0.98 -14.51 6.62
N ALA A 270 -1.63 -13.35 6.56
CA ALA A 270 -3.06 -13.24 6.28
C ALA A 270 -3.47 -13.86 4.92
N ARG A 271 -2.57 -13.94 3.93
CA ARG A 271 -2.86 -14.62 2.65
C ARG A 271 -3.06 -16.12 2.87
N SER A 272 -2.21 -16.76 3.68
CA SER A 272 -2.37 -18.17 4.04
C SER A 272 -3.68 -18.42 4.79
N ILE A 273 -4.09 -17.51 5.67
CA ILE A 273 -5.34 -17.60 6.42
C ILE A 273 -6.57 -17.49 5.51
N ARG A 274 -6.56 -16.53 4.56
CA ARG A 274 -7.64 -16.39 3.57
C ARG A 274 -7.79 -17.64 2.72
N ASN A 275 -6.67 -18.18 2.23
CA ASN A 275 -6.69 -19.44 1.48
C ASN A 275 -7.24 -20.61 2.31
N ALA A 276 -6.93 -20.67 3.60
CA ALA A 276 -7.48 -21.69 4.50
C ALA A 276 -8.99 -21.56 4.66
N ILE A 277 -9.49 -20.34 4.82
CA ILE A 277 -10.93 -20.05 4.90
C ILE A 277 -11.64 -20.47 3.62
N ASP A 278 -11.11 -20.11 2.45
CA ASP A 278 -11.69 -20.46 1.16
C ASP A 278 -11.81 -22.00 1.00
N ARG A 279 -10.79 -22.74 1.41
CA ARG A 279 -10.81 -24.20 1.40
C ARG A 279 -11.79 -24.79 2.41
N ALA A 280 -11.87 -24.22 3.61
CA ALA A 280 -12.86 -24.64 4.61
C ALA A 280 -14.30 -24.41 4.11
N ARG A 281 -14.55 -23.29 3.43
CA ARG A 281 -15.85 -23.01 2.77
C ARG A 281 -16.18 -24.03 1.67
N MET A 282 -15.19 -24.44 0.87
CA MET A 282 -15.41 -25.50 -0.12
C MET A 282 -15.78 -26.82 0.54
N ARG A 283 -15.13 -27.19 1.66
CA ARG A 283 -15.46 -28.42 2.41
C ARG A 283 -16.84 -28.32 3.05
N GLN A 284 -17.18 -27.17 3.65
CA GLN A 284 -18.54 -26.90 4.14
C GLN A 284 -19.57 -27.08 3.02
N ALA A 285 -19.33 -26.49 1.84
CA ALA A 285 -20.26 -26.62 0.72
C ALA A 285 -20.46 -28.08 0.31
N ASN A 286 -19.39 -28.87 0.23
CA ASN A 286 -19.47 -30.31 -0.06
C ASN A 286 -20.24 -31.09 1.03
N ARG A 287 -19.99 -30.78 2.30
CA ARG A 287 -20.72 -31.38 3.45
C ARG A 287 -22.20 -31.06 3.40
N LEU A 288 -22.57 -29.80 3.12
CA LEU A 288 -23.97 -29.40 3.00
C LEU A 288 -24.63 -30.01 1.76
N PHE A 289 -23.90 -30.08 0.65
CA PHE A 289 -24.39 -30.68 -0.59
C PHE A 289 -24.66 -32.18 -0.43
N SER A 290 -23.88 -32.91 0.37
CA SER A 290 -24.15 -34.34 0.67
C SER A 290 -25.44 -34.54 1.47
N ARG A 291 -25.98 -33.48 2.06
CA ARG A 291 -27.27 -33.47 2.81
C ARG A 291 -28.42 -32.88 1.95
N ILE A 292 -28.23 -32.78 0.62
CA ILE A 292 -29.27 -32.28 -0.28
C ILE A 292 -30.52 -33.13 -0.14
N GLY A 293 -31.69 -32.53 0.06
CA GLY A 293 -32.94 -33.24 0.37
C GLY A 293 -33.29 -33.30 1.86
N SER A 294 -32.35 -32.90 2.75
CA SER A 294 -32.64 -32.66 4.18
C SER A 294 -32.87 -31.18 4.44
N PRO A 295 -33.72 -30.78 5.38
CA PRO A 295 -33.87 -29.35 5.74
C PRO A 295 -32.56 -28.77 6.23
N LEU A 296 -32.14 -27.67 5.64
CA LEU A 296 -31.00 -26.86 6.07
C LEU A 296 -31.52 -25.56 6.66
N THR A 297 -30.84 -25.05 7.67
CA THR A 297 -31.13 -23.77 8.30
C THR A 297 -30.19 -22.70 7.79
N LYS A 298 -30.52 -21.41 7.99
CA LYS A 298 -29.60 -20.31 7.78
C LYS A 298 -28.29 -20.48 8.57
N LEU A 299 -28.40 -21.05 9.76
CA LEU A 299 -27.28 -21.34 10.64
C LEU A 299 -26.30 -22.33 9.99
N ASP A 300 -26.82 -23.43 9.39
CA ASP A 300 -25.98 -24.39 8.67
C ASP A 300 -25.19 -23.73 7.55
N LEU A 301 -25.81 -22.80 6.80
CA LEU A 301 -25.17 -22.09 5.69
C LEU A 301 -24.09 -21.12 6.16
N MET A 302 -24.20 -20.59 7.37
CA MET A 302 -23.25 -19.61 7.93
C MET A 302 -22.10 -20.26 8.69
N THR A 303 -22.23 -21.52 9.14
CA THR A 303 -21.31 -22.11 10.11
C THR A 303 -20.31 -23.06 9.44
N ILE A 304 -19.04 -22.78 9.64
CA ILE A 304 -17.94 -23.70 9.33
C ILE A 304 -17.70 -24.56 10.57
N GLU A 305 -17.72 -25.88 10.40
CA GLU A 305 -17.55 -26.86 11.46
C GLU A 305 -16.10 -27.33 11.57
N ALA A 306 -15.77 -27.99 12.69
CA ALA A 306 -14.39 -28.47 12.92
C ALA A 306 -13.91 -29.44 11.83
N GLU A 307 -14.79 -30.30 11.31
CA GLU A 307 -14.46 -31.22 10.22
C GLU A 307 -14.06 -30.53 8.91
N ASP A 308 -14.63 -29.33 8.63
CA ASP A 308 -14.28 -28.53 7.46
C ASP A 308 -12.84 -28.00 7.54
N ILE A 309 -12.28 -27.94 8.75
CA ILE A 309 -10.91 -27.47 9.03
C ILE A 309 -9.96 -28.66 9.15
N THR A 310 -10.30 -29.66 9.94
CA THR A 310 -9.42 -30.80 10.25
C THR A 310 -9.15 -31.72 9.06
N ALA A 311 -9.98 -31.66 8.02
CA ALA A 311 -9.73 -32.32 6.74
C ALA A 311 -8.59 -31.67 5.90
N SER A 312 -7.88 -30.68 6.44
CA SER A 312 -6.74 -30.06 5.79
C SER A 312 -5.48 -30.93 5.95
N ARG A 313 -4.70 -31.05 4.85
CA ARG A 313 -3.39 -31.74 4.86
C ARG A 313 -2.35 -31.10 5.79
N VAL A 314 -2.58 -29.88 6.26
CA VAL A 314 -1.75 -29.23 7.27
C VAL A 314 -1.66 -30.07 8.55
N PHE A 315 -2.71 -30.83 8.88
CA PHE A 315 -2.71 -31.75 10.03
C PHE A 315 -1.82 -32.98 9.80
N ASP A 316 -1.55 -33.32 8.53
CA ASP A 316 -0.60 -34.38 8.14
C ASP A 316 0.84 -33.83 7.95
N GLY A 317 1.07 -32.54 8.21
CA GLY A 317 2.36 -31.88 8.04
C GLY A 317 2.67 -31.46 6.61
N GLU A 318 1.66 -31.42 5.73
CA GLU A 318 1.80 -31.07 4.31
C GLU A 318 1.24 -29.67 3.99
N VAL A 319 1.80 -29.02 2.96
CA VAL A 319 1.26 -27.77 2.43
C VAL A 319 0.20 -28.08 1.38
N GLU A 320 -1.02 -27.62 1.59
CA GLU A 320 -2.10 -27.78 0.63
C GLU A 320 -1.78 -27.08 -0.70
N GLY A 321 -2.04 -27.79 -1.81
CA GLY A 321 -1.83 -27.28 -3.17
C GLY A 321 -0.44 -27.47 -3.72
N LEU A 322 0.49 -28.05 -2.95
CA LEU A 322 1.78 -28.53 -3.47
C LEU A 322 1.68 -30.04 -3.71
N ASP A 323 2.12 -30.47 -4.88
CA ASP A 323 2.31 -31.88 -5.19
C ASP A 323 3.62 -32.35 -4.51
N PRO A 324 3.57 -33.24 -3.51
CA PRO A 324 4.75 -33.71 -2.83
C PRO A 324 5.75 -34.46 -3.74
N SER A 325 5.33 -34.86 -4.94
CA SER A 325 6.17 -35.50 -5.94
C SER A 325 6.92 -34.53 -6.87
N ARG A 326 6.60 -33.22 -6.83
CA ARG A 326 7.31 -32.21 -7.61
C ARG A 326 8.45 -31.57 -6.80
N PRO A 327 9.69 -31.66 -7.26
CA PRO A 327 10.79 -30.94 -6.63
C PRO A 327 10.51 -29.44 -6.62
N LEU A 328 10.81 -28.79 -5.50
CA LEU A 328 10.78 -27.33 -5.34
C LEU A 328 11.89 -26.75 -6.23
N THR A 329 11.53 -26.22 -7.40
CA THR A 329 12.45 -25.47 -8.30
C THR A 329 12.41 -23.99 -7.96
#